data_0ed9826a93e316b9a2dfbd9d336017cd
#
_entry.id   0ed9826a93e316b9a2dfbd9d336017cd
#
_cell.length_a   1.000
_cell.length_b   1.000
_cell.length_c   1.000
_cell.angle_alpha   90.00
_cell.angle_beta   90.00
_cell.angle_gamma   90.00
#
_symmetry.space_group_name_H-M   'P 1'
#
loop_
_entity.id
_entity.type
_entity.pdbx_description
1 polymer ?
#
loop_
_entity_poly.entity_id
_entity_poly.type
_entity_poly.pdbx_seq_one_letter_code
_entity_poly.pdbx_strand_id
1 'polypeptide(L)'
;MNPVEKAFKNTTDKLNSVGCGMCLAKWTQSTIHLQIGHTHSCHHPVPHKIPVEEIIKNPTALHNTSYKKAKRKEMLTGKRPKECDYCWKVEDNSDQYSDRTYKSHESWSSPHFQEIVEKPWDQDFNPRYVEIGFSNACNFKCSYCGPSFSSQWVKEIKKHGAYPTTDNFNDMQWMKDQGRLPYDHKEYNPYVEAFWKWWPDLYRDLHTFRITGGEPLLAKDTWKILDYIIKEPNPNTNLSLSINSNLGINDNLVDRFIEKVNRITDPPAIVHSSDSKVKELTIFTSVDTWGPQADYIRDGLEFNKFWDNMNKILTKCPRTSIGIMSTYNALSIPNYHKLIKGVFDLKKEYGHPSRAWTTPVVLDPSYLRYPLHQTVQVLPLHWADQIDEQAKMAKSMEQIFHHGNPEAEYGAKDYEVSYAYTDIEIGKMRRISDWMRAEQDPDTLNRNRANFYRFFSAHDKRRGTDFIKTFPEFENFYYKCKDISDKL
;
A
#
# COMPACT_ATOMS: atom_id res chain seq x y z
N MET A 1 -15.69 -17.93 23.39
CA MET A 1 -14.54 -17.44 22.59
C MET A 1 -14.47 -18.27 21.33
N ASN A 2 -14.56 -17.65 20.16
CA ASN A 2 -14.46 -18.37 18.89
C ASN A 2 -12.99 -18.81 18.63
N PRO A 3 -12.74 -19.75 17.68
CA PRO A 3 -11.38 -20.25 17.43
C PRO A 3 -10.36 -19.17 17.08
N VAL A 4 -10.77 -18.12 16.36
CA VAL A 4 -9.90 -16.99 15.95
C VAL A 4 -9.51 -16.15 17.18
N GLU A 5 -10.47 -15.79 18.03
CA GLU A 5 -10.21 -15.08 19.29
C GLU A 5 -9.26 -15.86 20.19
N LYS A 6 -9.46 -17.18 20.28
CA LYS A 6 -8.56 -18.05 21.05
C LYS A 6 -7.15 -18.03 20.51
N ALA A 7 -6.97 -18.02 19.18
CA ALA A 7 -5.66 -17.96 18.54
C ALA A 7 -4.94 -16.62 18.83
N PHE A 8 -5.65 -15.49 18.74
CA PHE A 8 -5.07 -14.18 19.07
C PHE A 8 -4.75 -14.05 20.57
N LYS A 9 -5.63 -14.57 21.45
CA LYS A 9 -5.33 -14.61 22.89
C LYS A 9 -4.05 -15.40 23.16
N ASN A 10 -3.91 -16.60 22.60
CA ASN A 10 -2.70 -17.41 22.76
C ASN A 10 -1.44 -16.67 22.26
N THR A 11 -1.54 -15.95 21.14
CA THR A 11 -0.44 -15.14 20.63
C THR A 11 -0.08 -14.02 21.61
N THR A 12 -1.07 -13.30 22.12
CA THR A 12 -0.84 -12.23 23.11
C THR A 12 -0.22 -12.76 24.40
N ASP A 13 -0.72 -13.86 24.93
CA ASP A 13 -0.19 -14.51 26.13
C ASP A 13 1.27 -14.93 25.93
N LYS A 14 1.59 -15.49 24.75
CA LYS A 14 2.94 -15.88 24.37
C LYS A 14 3.90 -14.68 24.26
N LEU A 15 3.45 -13.57 23.68
CA LEU A 15 4.25 -12.33 23.63
C LEU A 15 4.47 -11.77 25.05
N ASN A 16 3.42 -11.73 25.87
CA ASN A 16 3.46 -11.20 27.22
C ASN A 16 4.32 -12.06 28.16
N SER A 17 4.55 -13.35 27.88
CA SER A 17 5.50 -14.18 28.65
C SER A 17 6.95 -13.67 28.55
N VAL A 18 7.29 -12.92 27.50
CA VAL A 18 8.57 -12.23 27.37
C VAL A 18 8.51 -10.83 27.97
N GLY A 19 7.42 -10.11 27.68
CA GLY A 19 7.15 -8.78 28.22
C GLY A 19 6.02 -8.07 27.49
N CYS A 20 5.35 -7.15 28.16
CA CYS A 20 4.20 -6.41 27.62
C CYS A 20 4.55 -5.53 26.40
N GLY A 21 5.82 -5.32 26.10
CA GLY A 21 6.30 -4.60 24.92
C GLY A 21 6.75 -5.50 23.77
N MET A 22 6.68 -6.84 23.92
CA MET A 22 7.18 -7.78 22.90
C MET A 22 6.32 -7.77 21.64
N CYS A 23 6.97 -7.66 20.45
CA CYS A 23 6.35 -7.70 19.15
C CYS A 23 7.29 -8.31 18.11
N LEU A 24 6.91 -9.42 17.48
CA LEU A 24 7.76 -10.11 16.51
C LEU A 24 8.02 -9.29 15.23
N ALA A 25 7.10 -8.41 14.85
CA ALA A 25 7.26 -7.56 13.65
C ALA A 25 8.52 -6.67 13.72
N LYS A 26 9.08 -6.44 14.91
CA LYS A 26 10.35 -5.69 15.07
C LYS A 26 11.55 -6.42 14.44
N TRP A 27 11.48 -7.72 14.31
CA TRP A 27 12.47 -8.58 13.67
C TRP A 27 12.03 -9.03 12.30
N THR A 28 10.77 -9.44 12.17
CA THR A 28 10.26 -10.18 11.01
C THR A 28 9.71 -9.31 9.90
N GLN A 29 9.45 -8.01 10.14
CA GLN A 29 8.90 -7.08 9.15
C GLN A 29 9.80 -5.85 8.95
N SER A 30 9.93 -5.40 7.71
CA SER A 30 10.61 -4.15 7.37
C SER A 30 10.00 -3.46 6.18
N THR A 31 9.81 -2.13 6.28
CA THR A 31 9.63 -1.26 5.13
C THR A 31 10.89 -0.42 4.95
N ILE A 32 11.43 -0.41 3.75
CA ILE A 32 12.72 0.22 3.43
C ILE A 32 12.53 1.20 2.27
N HIS A 33 12.73 2.48 2.54
CA HIS A 33 12.66 3.56 1.57
C HIS A 33 14.07 3.90 1.08
N LEU A 34 14.60 3.11 0.13
CA LEU A 34 15.97 3.30 -0.37
C LEU A 34 16.17 4.66 -1.02
N GLN A 35 15.12 5.21 -1.65
CA GLN A 35 15.16 6.52 -2.30
C GLN A 35 15.45 7.68 -1.35
N ILE A 36 15.15 7.52 -0.06
CA ILE A 36 15.41 8.53 0.98
C ILE A 36 16.30 8.01 2.12
N GLY A 37 16.69 6.72 2.07
CA GLY A 37 17.52 6.08 3.09
C GLY A 37 16.86 5.98 4.46
N HIS A 38 15.59 5.60 4.52
CA HIS A 38 14.82 5.42 5.77
C HIS A 38 14.24 4.01 5.87
N THR A 39 13.99 3.56 7.10
CA THR A 39 13.38 2.26 7.39
C THR A 39 12.49 2.33 8.61
N HIS A 40 11.51 1.42 8.66
CA HIS A 40 10.70 1.12 9.85
C HIS A 40 10.29 -0.35 9.86
N SER A 41 9.72 -0.84 10.98
CA SER A 41 9.38 -2.27 11.09
C SER A 41 7.97 -2.57 10.59
N CYS A 42 6.97 -1.85 11.08
CA CYS A 42 5.57 -1.93 10.64
C CYS A 42 5.08 -0.55 10.23
N HIS A 43 3.77 -0.40 9.94
CA HIS A 43 3.23 0.86 9.42
C HIS A 43 3.06 1.99 10.45
N HIS A 44 3.26 1.73 11.75
CA HIS A 44 3.00 2.71 12.81
C HIS A 44 4.21 3.55 13.20
N PRO A 45 5.42 2.99 13.38
CA PRO A 45 6.58 3.80 13.70
C PRO A 45 6.93 4.78 12.58
N VAL A 46 7.29 6.00 12.96
CA VAL A 46 7.85 6.97 12.01
C VAL A 46 9.13 6.39 11.41
N PRO A 47 9.31 6.42 10.08
CA PRO A 47 10.53 5.97 9.44
C PRO A 47 11.74 6.75 9.97
N HIS A 48 12.79 6.03 10.40
CA HIS A 48 14.04 6.63 10.85
C HIS A 48 15.13 6.52 9.77
N LYS A 49 16.07 7.47 9.80
CA LYS A 49 17.22 7.48 8.88
C LYS A 49 18.11 6.26 9.12
N ILE A 50 18.55 5.65 8.05
CA ILE A 50 19.57 4.60 8.07
C ILE A 50 20.94 5.31 7.96
N PRO A 51 21.85 5.17 8.95
CA PRO A 51 23.19 5.74 8.83
C PRO A 51 23.99 5.08 7.71
N VAL A 52 24.60 5.89 6.84
CA VAL A 52 25.38 5.38 5.69
C VAL A 52 26.58 4.56 6.16
N GLU A 53 27.22 4.96 7.24
CA GLU A 53 28.35 4.26 7.87
C GLU A 53 27.96 2.85 8.37
N GLU A 54 26.72 2.63 8.78
CA GLU A 54 26.27 1.30 9.19
C GLU A 54 26.14 0.37 7.97
N ILE A 55 25.55 0.82 6.87
CA ILE A 55 25.37 -0.03 5.66
C ILE A 55 26.68 -0.27 4.91
N ILE A 56 27.67 0.61 5.03
CA ILE A 56 29.02 0.38 4.49
C ILE A 56 29.69 -0.79 5.23
N LYS A 57 29.55 -0.85 6.56
CA LYS A 57 30.10 -1.92 7.39
C LYS A 57 29.32 -3.22 7.26
N ASN A 58 27.99 -3.10 7.22
CA ASN A 58 27.08 -4.23 7.19
C ASN A 58 25.83 -3.91 6.36
N PRO A 59 25.69 -4.45 5.14
CA PRO A 59 24.53 -4.20 4.28
C PRO A 59 23.19 -4.56 4.92
N THR A 60 23.13 -5.52 5.86
CA THR A 60 21.90 -5.89 6.58
C THR A 60 21.38 -4.77 7.47
N ALA A 61 22.20 -3.74 7.76
CA ALA A 61 21.78 -2.55 8.49
C ALA A 61 20.70 -1.73 7.78
N LEU A 62 20.32 -2.05 6.54
CA LEU A 62 19.06 -1.58 5.95
C LEU A 62 17.84 -1.95 6.81
N HIS A 63 17.90 -3.07 7.51
CA HIS A 63 16.91 -3.51 8.49
C HIS A 63 17.47 -3.52 9.92
N ASN A 64 18.72 -3.96 10.10
CA ASN A 64 19.36 -4.16 11.40
C ASN A 64 20.14 -2.91 11.87
N THR A 65 19.51 -1.72 11.77
CA THR A 65 20.11 -0.48 12.28
C THR A 65 20.37 -0.58 13.79
N SER A 66 21.38 0.13 14.29
CA SER A 66 21.62 0.28 15.74
C SER A 66 20.37 0.77 16.47
N TYR A 67 19.60 1.67 15.83
CA TYR A 67 18.31 2.14 16.35
C TYR A 67 17.31 1.00 16.55
N LYS A 68 17.06 0.16 15.52
CA LYS A 68 16.12 -0.98 15.64
C LYS A 68 16.60 -2.01 16.67
N LYS A 69 17.90 -2.29 16.71
CA LYS A 69 18.50 -3.19 17.69
C LYS A 69 18.27 -2.69 19.13
N ALA A 70 18.41 -1.38 19.37
CA ALA A 70 18.09 -0.80 20.67
C ALA A 70 16.61 -1.00 21.04
N LYS A 71 15.67 -0.88 20.06
CA LYS A 71 14.24 -1.14 20.31
C LYS A 71 13.93 -2.62 20.54
N ARG A 72 14.64 -3.53 19.89
CA ARG A 72 14.57 -4.98 20.19
C ARG A 72 15.01 -5.26 21.63
N LYS A 73 16.10 -4.63 22.09
CA LYS A 73 16.56 -4.72 23.48
C LYS A 73 15.47 -4.25 24.47
N GLU A 74 14.85 -3.09 24.20
CA GLU A 74 13.74 -2.59 25.02
C GLU A 74 12.62 -3.65 25.13
N MET A 75 12.20 -4.25 24.01
CA MET A 75 11.15 -5.28 23.97
C MET A 75 11.51 -6.54 24.76
N LEU A 76 12.72 -7.08 24.57
CA LEU A 76 13.20 -8.29 25.27
C LEU A 76 13.43 -8.07 26.78
N THR A 77 13.56 -6.81 27.21
CA THR A 77 13.65 -6.44 28.63
C THR A 77 12.31 -5.99 29.23
N GLY A 78 11.20 -6.28 28.55
CA GLY A 78 9.84 -6.00 29.04
C GLY A 78 9.38 -4.54 28.89
N LYS A 79 10.15 -3.68 28.20
CA LYS A 79 9.79 -2.27 27.98
C LYS A 79 8.93 -2.10 26.72
N ARG A 80 8.08 -1.09 26.74
CA ARG A 80 7.26 -0.64 25.59
C ARG A 80 7.97 0.48 24.82
N PRO A 81 8.57 0.24 23.63
CA PRO A 81 9.20 1.30 22.85
C PRO A 81 8.20 2.39 22.47
N LYS A 82 8.58 3.65 22.68
CA LYS A 82 7.71 4.81 22.38
C LYS A 82 7.25 4.87 20.92
N GLU A 83 8.07 4.43 19.98
CA GLU A 83 7.72 4.40 18.56
C GLU A 83 6.54 3.48 18.22
N CYS A 84 6.18 2.57 19.11
CA CYS A 84 5.06 1.63 18.98
C CYS A 84 3.80 2.10 19.75
N ASP A 85 3.73 3.38 20.11
CA ASP A 85 2.69 4.01 20.93
C ASP A 85 1.26 3.76 20.40
N TYR A 86 1.09 3.61 19.10
CA TYR A 86 -0.20 3.24 18.51
C TYR A 86 -0.76 1.94 19.11
N CYS A 87 0.06 0.88 19.15
CA CYS A 87 -0.39 -0.41 19.69
C CYS A 87 -0.68 -0.29 21.19
N TRP A 88 0.17 0.44 21.93
CA TRP A 88 -0.02 0.65 23.37
C TRP A 88 -1.32 1.40 23.68
N LYS A 89 -1.65 2.43 22.89
CA LYS A 89 -2.92 3.16 23.03
C LYS A 89 -4.13 2.28 22.75
N VAL A 90 -4.07 1.39 21.76
CA VAL A 90 -5.15 0.44 21.48
C VAL A 90 -5.33 -0.51 22.67
N GLU A 91 -4.24 -1.12 23.16
CA GLU A 91 -4.29 -2.10 24.23
C GLU A 91 -4.65 -1.51 25.62
N ASP A 92 -4.25 -0.25 25.87
CA ASP A 92 -4.51 0.42 27.14
C ASP A 92 -5.92 1.05 27.22
N ASN A 93 -6.57 1.33 26.07
CA ASN A 93 -7.86 2.01 26.02
C ASN A 93 -9.02 1.16 25.47
N SER A 94 -8.75 -0.10 25.11
CA SER A 94 -9.80 -1.00 24.60
C SER A 94 -9.45 -2.47 24.84
N ASP A 95 -10.46 -3.33 24.76
CA ASP A 95 -10.31 -4.79 24.79
C ASP A 95 -9.92 -5.37 23.40
N GLN A 96 -9.58 -4.51 22.43
CA GLN A 96 -9.21 -4.95 21.08
C GLN A 96 -7.75 -5.35 21.02
N TYR A 97 -7.45 -6.37 20.20
CA TYR A 97 -6.09 -6.69 19.85
C TYR A 97 -5.48 -5.60 18.98
N SER A 98 -4.24 -5.21 19.28
CA SER A 98 -3.48 -4.28 18.48
C SER A 98 -2.77 -4.98 17.32
N ASP A 99 -2.19 -4.19 16.39
CA ASP A 99 -1.35 -4.73 15.32
C ASP A 99 -0.14 -5.53 15.83
N ARG A 100 0.29 -5.32 17.06
CA ARG A 100 1.29 -6.15 17.73
C ARG A 100 0.88 -7.63 17.73
N THR A 101 -0.35 -7.92 18.12
CA THR A 101 -0.90 -9.28 18.12
C THR A 101 -1.12 -9.79 16.70
N TYR A 102 -1.78 -9.02 15.84
CA TYR A 102 -2.06 -9.43 14.46
C TYR A 102 -0.77 -9.74 13.69
N LYS A 103 0.21 -8.83 13.69
CA LYS A 103 1.47 -9.01 12.97
C LYS A 103 2.34 -10.13 13.54
N SER A 104 2.30 -10.36 14.85
CA SER A 104 3.03 -11.47 15.47
C SER A 104 2.34 -12.81 15.25
N HIS A 105 1.04 -12.84 14.97
CA HIS A 105 0.28 -14.06 14.65
C HIS A 105 0.48 -14.53 13.20
N GLU A 106 0.85 -13.64 12.30
CA GLU A 106 1.03 -13.95 10.87
C GLU A 106 1.97 -15.12 10.63
N SER A 107 1.71 -15.89 9.54
CA SER A 107 2.49 -17.09 9.18
C SER A 107 3.96 -16.81 8.91
N TRP A 108 4.30 -15.60 8.49
CA TRP A 108 5.68 -15.15 8.29
C TRP A 108 6.35 -14.68 9.59
N SER A 109 5.66 -14.62 10.71
CA SER A 109 6.13 -14.05 11.97
C SER A 109 6.13 -15.07 13.11
N SER A 110 4.98 -15.69 13.39
CA SER A 110 4.80 -16.56 14.56
C SER A 110 5.76 -17.76 14.66
N PRO A 111 6.21 -18.41 13.57
CA PRO A 111 7.16 -19.51 13.65
C PRO A 111 8.53 -19.11 14.23
N HIS A 112 8.89 -17.84 14.14
CA HIS A 112 10.20 -17.32 14.57
C HIS A 112 10.26 -16.87 16.03
N PHE A 113 9.20 -17.07 16.80
CA PHE A 113 9.13 -16.59 18.19
C PHE A 113 10.31 -17.13 19.03
N GLN A 114 10.53 -18.45 19.02
CA GLN A 114 11.57 -19.06 19.84
C GLN A 114 12.95 -18.59 19.42
N GLU A 115 13.23 -18.58 18.13
CA GLU A 115 14.49 -18.07 17.57
C GLU A 115 14.78 -16.63 18.01
N ILE A 116 13.75 -15.76 18.00
CA ILE A 116 13.87 -14.34 18.36
C ILE A 116 14.14 -14.16 19.86
N VAL A 117 13.50 -14.95 20.70
CA VAL A 117 13.64 -14.83 22.17
C VAL A 117 14.99 -15.37 22.66
N GLU A 118 15.51 -16.40 22.02
CA GLU A 118 16.78 -17.05 22.41
C GLU A 118 18.02 -16.32 21.89
N LYS A 119 17.87 -15.56 20.78
CA LYS A 119 19.00 -14.84 20.19
C LYS A 119 19.31 -13.52 20.91
N PRO A 120 20.59 -13.10 20.95
CA PRO A 120 20.94 -11.76 21.41
C PRO A 120 20.20 -10.67 20.63
N TRP A 121 19.74 -9.63 21.35
CA TRP A 121 18.98 -8.50 20.77
C TRP A 121 19.70 -7.76 19.64
N ASP A 122 21.02 -7.75 19.65
CA ASP A 122 21.90 -7.08 18.69
C ASP A 122 22.33 -7.97 17.52
N GLN A 123 21.98 -9.25 17.56
CA GLN A 123 22.21 -10.14 16.42
C GLN A 123 21.36 -9.72 15.23
N ASP A 124 21.94 -9.79 14.03
CA ASP A 124 21.24 -9.55 12.79
C ASP A 124 20.15 -10.61 12.56
N PHE A 125 19.04 -10.16 12.03
CA PHE A 125 17.91 -11.01 11.68
C PHE A 125 17.40 -10.62 10.29
N ASN A 126 17.26 -11.56 9.38
CA ASN A 126 16.63 -11.31 8.08
C ASN A 126 15.11 -11.23 8.24
N PRO A 127 14.48 -10.12 7.86
CA PRO A 127 13.02 -10.01 7.90
C PRO A 127 12.38 -11.01 6.94
N ARG A 128 11.19 -11.48 7.29
CA ARG A 128 10.40 -12.41 6.48
C ARG A 128 9.39 -11.68 5.59
N TYR A 129 9.01 -10.48 5.98
CA TYR A 129 8.19 -9.56 5.20
C TYR A 129 8.99 -8.29 4.94
N VAL A 130 9.19 -7.97 3.66
CA VAL A 130 9.88 -6.73 3.25
C VAL A 130 9.03 -5.98 2.23
N GLU A 131 8.80 -4.70 2.51
CA GLU A 131 8.31 -3.73 1.55
C GLU A 131 9.45 -2.78 1.19
N ILE A 132 9.69 -2.54 -0.12
CA ILE A 132 10.84 -1.77 -0.58
C ILE A 132 10.48 -0.75 -1.63
N GLY A 133 11.00 0.48 -1.49
CA GLY A 133 10.99 1.51 -2.51
C GLY A 133 12.40 1.78 -3.02
N PHE A 134 12.66 1.48 -4.31
CA PHE A 134 13.99 1.66 -4.91
C PHE A 134 14.28 3.10 -5.31
N SER A 135 13.29 3.78 -5.87
CA SER A 135 13.44 5.15 -6.36
C SER A 135 12.12 5.93 -6.29
N ASN A 136 12.23 7.25 -6.46
CA ASN A 136 11.07 8.12 -6.63
C ASN A 136 10.72 8.34 -8.11
N ALA A 137 11.31 7.60 -9.05
CA ALA A 137 10.92 7.69 -10.46
C ALA A 137 9.42 7.40 -10.59
N CYS A 138 8.64 8.37 -11.05
CA CYS A 138 7.20 8.25 -11.24
C CYS A 138 6.77 9.15 -12.38
N ASN A 139 5.79 8.70 -13.16
CA ASN A 139 5.17 9.47 -14.23
C ASN A 139 3.95 10.28 -13.75
N PHE A 140 3.47 10.06 -12.52
CA PHE A 140 2.32 10.74 -11.95
C PHE A 140 2.71 11.79 -10.89
N LYS A 141 1.78 12.76 -10.69
CA LYS A 141 1.80 13.76 -9.62
C LYS A 141 0.47 13.71 -8.85
N CYS A 142 0.12 12.58 -8.27
CA CYS A 142 -1.12 12.46 -7.49
C CYS A 142 -1.20 13.57 -6.44
N SER A 143 -2.38 14.19 -6.27
CA SER A 143 -2.56 15.41 -5.48
C SER A 143 -2.07 15.31 -4.03
N TYR A 144 -2.22 14.14 -3.43
CA TYR A 144 -1.80 13.84 -2.04
C TYR A 144 -0.40 13.23 -1.93
N CYS A 145 0.32 13.05 -3.05
CA CYS A 145 1.70 12.56 -3.07
C CYS A 145 2.70 13.72 -2.88
N GLY A 146 3.99 13.43 -2.87
CA GLY A 146 5.02 14.43 -2.70
C GLY A 146 6.37 14.06 -3.31
N PRO A 147 7.37 14.95 -3.21
CA PRO A 147 8.68 14.77 -3.82
C PRO A 147 9.43 13.51 -3.41
N SER A 148 9.25 13.00 -2.19
CA SER A 148 9.89 11.77 -1.71
C SER A 148 9.52 10.54 -2.52
N PHE A 149 8.33 10.54 -3.16
CA PHE A 149 7.78 9.42 -3.89
C PHE A 149 7.48 9.70 -5.36
N SER A 150 7.68 10.93 -5.85
CA SER A 150 7.46 11.25 -7.25
C SER A 150 8.48 12.26 -7.78
N SER A 151 9.21 11.85 -8.82
CA SER A 151 10.14 12.71 -9.54
C SER A 151 9.41 13.84 -10.30
N GLN A 152 8.13 13.66 -10.66
CA GLN A 152 7.33 14.72 -11.28
C GLN A 152 6.95 15.80 -10.25
N TRP A 153 6.70 15.42 -9.00
CA TRP A 153 6.55 16.37 -7.90
C TRP A 153 7.83 17.17 -7.66
N VAL A 154 9.00 16.53 -7.67
CA VAL A 154 10.30 17.24 -7.58
C VAL A 154 10.43 18.31 -8.66
N LYS A 155 10.09 17.98 -9.91
CA LYS A 155 10.14 18.93 -11.04
C LYS A 155 9.17 20.08 -10.84
N GLU A 156 7.93 19.81 -10.41
CA GLU A 156 6.90 20.82 -10.20
C GLU A 156 7.29 21.79 -9.08
N ILE A 157 7.77 21.26 -7.94
CA ILE A 157 8.18 22.11 -6.81
C ILE A 157 9.45 22.91 -7.15
N LYS A 158 10.40 22.36 -7.88
CA LYS A 158 11.56 23.13 -8.37
C LYS A 158 11.15 24.29 -9.29
N LYS A 159 10.10 24.12 -10.08
CA LYS A 159 9.61 25.13 -11.02
C LYS A 159 8.75 26.22 -10.36
N HIS A 160 7.90 25.84 -9.41
CA HIS A 160 6.85 26.72 -8.88
C HIS A 160 6.97 27.01 -7.37
N GLY A 161 7.90 26.38 -6.67
CA GLY A 161 7.98 26.42 -5.19
C GLY A 161 6.95 25.51 -4.53
N ALA A 162 6.97 25.48 -3.19
CA ALA A 162 5.96 24.76 -2.40
C ALA A 162 4.55 25.28 -2.69
N TYR A 163 3.54 24.44 -2.41
CA TYR A 163 2.15 24.88 -2.48
C TYR A 163 1.85 25.87 -1.33
N PRO A 164 0.94 26.84 -1.54
CA PRO A 164 0.65 27.89 -0.56
C PRO A 164 -0.26 27.40 0.58
N THR A 165 0.04 26.22 1.10
CA THR A 165 -0.63 25.63 2.26
C THR A 165 0.18 25.88 3.52
N THR A 166 -0.44 25.75 4.69
CA THR A 166 0.28 25.79 5.96
C THR A 166 1.01 24.47 6.28
N ASP A 167 0.84 23.45 5.44
CA ASP A 167 1.49 22.16 5.56
C ASP A 167 2.82 22.13 4.81
N ASN A 168 3.80 21.42 5.35
CA ASN A 168 5.13 21.28 4.74
C ASN A 168 5.27 20.00 3.90
N PHE A 169 4.18 19.34 3.53
CA PHE A 169 4.25 18.01 2.90
C PHE A 169 4.93 17.99 1.52
N ASN A 170 4.99 19.13 0.84
CA ASN A 170 5.66 19.29 -0.45
C ASN A 170 6.74 20.41 -0.43
N ASP A 171 7.17 20.85 0.74
CA ASP A 171 8.27 21.79 0.90
C ASP A 171 9.62 21.04 0.86
N MET A 172 10.38 21.26 -0.20
CA MET A 172 11.67 20.58 -0.38
C MET A 172 12.74 21.06 0.61
N GLN A 173 12.67 22.29 1.10
CA GLN A 173 13.62 22.77 2.10
C GLN A 173 13.36 22.07 3.44
N TRP A 174 12.10 22.02 3.86
CA TRP A 174 11.72 21.24 5.05
C TRP A 174 12.13 19.77 4.92
N MET A 175 11.89 19.14 3.74
CA MET A 175 12.33 17.76 3.51
C MET A 175 13.85 17.58 3.61
N LYS A 176 14.61 18.56 3.12
CA LYS A 176 16.07 18.56 3.25
C LYS A 176 16.50 18.59 4.73
N ASP A 177 15.89 19.49 5.51
CA ASP A 177 16.19 19.62 6.93
C ASP A 177 15.82 18.37 7.74
N GLN A 178 14.81 17.63 7.27
CA GLN A 178 14.41 16.32 7.84
C GLN A 178 15.18 15.12 7.25
N GLY A 179 16.15 15.35 6.37
CA GLY A 179 16.90 14.29 5.71
C GLY A 179 16.06 13.36 4.80
N ARG A 180 14.91 13.88 4.30
CA ARG A 180 13.92 13.13 3.50
C ARG A 180 13.96 13.46 2.00
N LEU A 181 14.93 14.25 1.52
CA LEU A 181 15.09 14.45 0.09
C LEU A 181 15.47 13.12 -0.58
N PRO A 182 14.82 12.79 -1.69
CA PRO A 182 15.17 11.60 -2.44
C PRO A 182 16.51 11.77 -3.17
N TYR A 183 17.26 10.68 -3.25
CA TYR A 183 18.36 10.57 -4.24
C TYR A 183 17.76 10.66 -5.65
N ASP A 184 18.46 11.33 -6.54
CA ASP A 184 18.05 11.31 -7.95
C ASP A 184 18.16 9.87 -8.48
N HIS A 185 17.11 9.41 -9.15
CA HIS A 185 17.07 8.04 -9.69
C HIS A 185 18.13 7.71 -10.74
N LYS A 186 18.86 8.72 -11.21
CA LYS A 186 19.99 8.60 -12.15
C LYS A 186 21.35 8.62 -11.46
N GLU A 187 21.40 8.99 -10.20
CA GLU A 187 22.62 9.10 -9.41
C GLU A 187 22.91 7.83 -8.62
N TYR A 188 24.14 7.78 -8.09
CA TYR A 188 24.56 6.73 -7.16
C TYR A 188 23.77 6.83 -5.86
N ASN A 189 23.25 5.67 -5.42
CA ASN A 189 22.53 5.56 -4.16
C ASN A 189 23.14 4.43 -3.30
N PRO A 190 23.81 4.75 -2.18
CA PRO A 190 24.48 3.75 -1.34
C PRO A 190 23.53 2.72 -0.74
N TYR A 191 22.27 3.08 -0.52
CA TYR A 191 21.26 2.17 0.02
C TYR A 191 20.86 1.09 -1.00
N VAL A 192 20.76 1.45 -2.28
CA VAL A 192 20.49 0.49 -3.36
C VAL A 192 21.68 -0.46 -3.53
N GLU A 193 22.91 0.04 -3.42
CA GLU A 193 24.10 -0.81 -3.45
C GLU A 193 24.12 -1.81 -2.28
N ALA A 194 23.89 -1.32 -1.06
CA ALA A 194 23.80 -2.18 0.12
C ALA A 194 22.69 -3.24 -0.01
N PHE A 195 21.53 -2.87 -0.57
CA PHE A 195 20.47 -3.81 -0.85
C PHE A 195 20.94 -4.95 -1.76
N TRP A 196 21.62 -4.67 -2.86
CA TRP A 196 22.10 -5.69 -3.79
C TRP A 196 23.19 -6.61 -3.19
N LYS A 197 23.99 -6.08 -2.26
CA LYS A 197 24.96 -6.90 -1.50
C LYS A 197 24.25 -7.87 -0.55
N TRP A 198 23.12 -7.45 0.02
CA TRP A 198 22.33 -8.25 0.96
C TRP A 198 21.32 -9.17 0.26
N TRP A 199 20.86 -8.84 -0.94
CA TRP A 199 19.76 -9.50 -1.63
C TRP A 199 19.85 -11.03 -1.72
N PRO A 200 20.99 -11.66 -2.06
CA PRO A 200 21.08 -13.11 -2.16
C PRO A 200 20.75 -13.84 -0.84
N ASP A 201 21.15 -13.28 0.30
CA ASP A 201 20.86 -13.85 1.61
C ASP A 201 19.42 -13.54 2.04
N LEU A 202 18.97 -12.30 1.81
CA LEU A 202 17.60 -11.88 2.11
C LEU A 202 16.57 -12.72 1.33
N TYR A 203 16.76 -12.90 0.03
CA TYR A 203 15.83 -13.59 -0.85
C TYR A 203 15.49 -15.00 -0.38
N ARG A 204 16.46 -15.73 0.15
CA ARG A 204 16.26 -17.10 0.66
C ARG A 204 15.32 -17.14 1.86
N ASP A 205 15.33 -16.11 2.67
CA ASP A 205 14.59 -16.03 3.93
C ASP A 205 13.21 -15.36 3.81
N LEU A 206 12.92 -14.74 2.65
CA LEU A 206 11.67 -14.02 2.45
C LEU A 206 10.45 -14.93 2.34
N HIS A 207 9.41 -14.58 3.08
CA HIS A 207 8.05 -15.08 2.90
C HIS A 207 7.23 -14.11 2.03
N THR A 208 7.38 -12.82 2.25
CA THR A 208 6.66 -11.78 1.49
C THR A 208 7.63 -10.68 1.04
N PHE A 209 7.61 -10.38 -0.24
CA PHE A 209 8.37 -9.28 -0.81
C PHE A 209 7.47 -8.37 -1.64
N ARG A 210 7.39 -7.11 -1.24
CA ARG A 210 6.56 -6.11 -1.87
C ARG A 210 7.39 -4.97 -2.43
N ILE A 211 7.33 -4.72 -3.73
CA ILE A 211 8.04 -3.63 -4.40
C ILE A 211 7.09 -2.45 -4.53
N THR A 212 7.53 -1.30 -3.97
CA THR A 212 6.79 -0.03 -3.94
C THR A 212 7.70 1.12 -4.41
N GLY A 213 7.37 2.36 -4.05
CA GLY A 213 8.16 3.55 -4.33
C GLY A 213 7.40 4.58 -5.15
N GLY A 214 8.00 5.15 -6.17
CA GLY A 214 7.32 5.98 -7.16
C GLY A 214 6.44 5.11 -8.07
N GLU A 215 6.94 4.83 -9.28
CA GLU A 215 6.40 3.77 -10.15
C GLU A 215 7.47 2.67 -10.29
N PRO A 216 7.27 1.51 -9.69
CA PRO A 216 8.24 0.42 -9.73
C PRO A 216 8.66 -0.01 -11.13
N LEU A 217 7.74 0.01 -12.10
CA LEU A 217 8.06 -0.40 -13.47
C LEU A 217 8.90 0.64 -14.25
N LEU A 218 9.13 1.83 -13.67
CA LEU A 218 10.11 2.81 -14.15
C LEU A 218 11.47 2.66 -13.45
N ALA A 219 11.58 1.85 -12.41
CA ALA A 219 12.81 1.61 -11.67
C ALA A 219 13.57 0.42 -12.25
N LYS A 220 14.84 0.62 -12.64
CA LYS A 220 15.71 -0.46 -13.19
C LYS A 220 15.85 -1.65 -12.23
N ASP A 221 15.83 -1.37 -10.94
CA ASP A 221 16.04 -2.38 -9.90
C ASP A 221 14.85 -3.33 -9.77
N THR A 222 13.63 -2.89 -10.07
CA THR A 222 12.47 -3.78 -10.18
C THR A 222 12.67 -4.85 -11.25
N TRP A 223 13.13 -4.43 -12.44
CA TRP A 223 13.40 -5.38 -13.52
C TRP A 223 14.52 -6.35 -13.17
N LYS A 224 15.55 -5.86 -12.47
CA LYS A 224 16.65 -6.69 -11.98
C LYS A 224 16.18 -7.74 -10.98
N ILE A 225 15.22 -7.41 -10.09
CA ILE A 225 14.57 -8.39 -9.19
C ILE A 225 13.83 -9.45 -9.99
N LEU A 226 12.99 -9.05 -10.95
CA LEU A 226 12.23 -10.00 -11.76
C LEU A 226 13.16 -10.93 -12.54
N ASP A 227 14.23 -10.38 -13.13
CA ASP A 227 15.25 -11.16 -13.84
C ASP A 227 16.01 -12.12 -12.91
N TYR A 228 16.29 -11.70 -11.67
CA TYR A 228 16.93 -12.54 -10.68
C TYR A 228 16.05 -13.75 -10.34
N ILE A 229 14.76 -13.53 -10.02
CA ILE A 229 13.82 -14.61 -9.69
C ILE A 229 13.67 -15.60 -10.85
N ILE A 230 13.60 -15.08 -12.10
CA ILE A 230 13.49 -15.92 -13.31
C ILE A 230 14.72 -16.80 -13.50
N LYS A 231 15.91 -16.29 -13.23
CA LYS A 231 17.19 -16.97 -13.47
C LYS A 231 17.68 -17.83 -12.31
N GLU A 232 17.09 -17.66 -11.12
CA GLU A 232 17.53 -18.38 -9.93
C GLU A 232 17.26 -19.88 -10.11
N PRO A 233 18.31 -20.73 -10.05
CA PRO A 233 18.17 -22.17 -10.23
C PRO A 233 17.39 -22.84 -9.09
N ASN A 234 17.45 -22.28 -7.88
CA ASN A 234 16.73 -22.75 -6.70
C ASN A 234 15.77 -21.63 -6.22
N PRO A 235 14.66 -21.40 -6.91
CA PRO A 235 13.77 -20.27 -6.58
C PRO A 235 13.11 -20.47 -5.21
N ASN A 236 12.82 -19.36 -4.55
CA ASN A 236 12.04 -19.36 -3.31
C ASN A 236 10.55 -19.53 -3.62
N THR A 237 10.11 -20.77 -3.81
CA THR A 237 8.71 -21.10 -4.14
C THR A 237 7.71 -20.82 -3.02
N ASN A 238 8.17 -20.43 -1.84
CA ASN A 238 7.33 -19.96 -0.72
C ASN A 238 7.13 -18.44 -0.71
N LEU A 239 7.76 -17.72 -1.64
CA LEU A 239 7.69 -16.27 -1.71
C LEU A 239 6.34 -15.78 -2.23
N SER A 240 5.63 -14.98 -1.45
CA SER A 240 4.53 -14.12 -1.90
C SER A 240 5.13 -12.82 -2.44
N LEU A 241 5.15 -12.68 -3.78
CA LEU A 241 5.67 -11.50 -4.47
C LEU A 241 4.57 -10.50 -4.77
N SER A 242 4.79 -9.22 -4.47
CA SER A 242 3.84 -8.16 -4.80
C SER A 242 4.54 -6.96 -5.44
N ILE A 243 3.87 -6.34 -6.41
CA ILE A 243 4.38 -5.14 -7.11
C ILE A 243 3.28 -4.09 -7.12
N ASN A 244 3.58 -2.89 -6.60
CA ASN A 244 2.67 -1.76 -6.62
C ASN A 244 2.93 -0.91 -7.86
N SER A 245 2.13 -1.05 -8.90
CA SER A 245 2.25 -0.24 -10.12
C SER A 245 1.02 0.63 -10.33
N ASN A 246 1.23 1.85 -10.78
CA ASN A 246 0.12 2.74 -11.17
C ASN A 246 -0.52 2.32 -12.51
N LEU A 247 0.05 1.35 -13.22
CA LEU A 247 -0.37 0.81 -14.51
C LEU A 247 -0.62 1.88 -15.61
N GLY A 248 -0.27 3.14 -15.39
CA GLY A 248 -0.30 4.22 -16.37
C GLY A 248 1.01 4.37 -17.14
N ILE A 249 1.74 3.29 -17.34
CA ILE A 249 2.98 3.22 -18.11
C ILE A 249 2.70 2.94 -19.59
N ASN A 250 3.75 3.08 -20.43
CA ASN A 250 3.61 2.79 -21.85
C ASN A 250 3.44 1.29 -22.15
N ASP A 251 2.86 0.98 -23.32
CA ASP A 251 2.47 -0.38 -23.69
C ASP A 251 3.65 -1.36 -23.74
N ASN A 252 4.84 -0.90 -24.19
CA ASN A 252 6.04 -1.73 -24.24
C ASN A 252 6.46 -2.21 -22.83
N LEU A 253 6.31 -1.36 -21.82
CA LEU A 253 6.60 -1.74 -20.43
C LEU A 253 5.53 -2.68 -19.88
N VAL A 254 4.26 -2.49 -20.25
CA VAL A 254 3.18 -3.40 -19.87
C VAL A 254 3.42 -4.78 -20.49
N ASP A 255 3.74 -4.86 -21.78
CA ASP A 255 4.00 -6.13 -22.47
C ASP A 255 5.23 -6.85 -21.90
N ARG A 256 6.32 -6.11 -21.65
CA ARG A 256 7.49 -6.66 -20.96
C ARG A 256 7.17 -7.15 -19.56
N PHE A 257 6.31 -6.45 -18.84
CA PHE A 257 5.88 -6.85 -17.50
C PHE A 257 5.07 -8.15 -17.53
N ILE A 258 4.11 -8.27 -18.44
CA ILE A 258 3.31 -9.48 -18.68
C ILE A 258 4.23 -10.67 -18.99
N GLU A 259 5.21 -10.49 -19.88
CA GLU A 259 6.19 -11.54 -20.19
C GLU A 259 6.93 -12.03 -18.93
N LYS A 260 7.43 -11.10 -18.09
CA LYS A 260 8.16 -11.45 -16.88
C LYS A 260 7.25 -12.13 -15.85
N VAL A 261 6.04 -11.61 -15.66
CA VAL A 261 5.05 -12.19 -14.74
C VAL A 261 4.76 -13.63 -15.14
N ASN A 262 4.49 -13.89 -16.42
CA ASN A 262 4.22 -15.23 -16.92
C ASN A 262 5.43 -16.18 -16.74
N ARG A 263 6.65 -15.70 -16.94
CA ARG A 263 7.87 -16.51 -16.69
C ARG A 263 8.11 -16.80 -15.20
N ILE A 264 7.60 -15.97 -14.30
CA ILE A 264 7.71 -16.19 -12.84
C ILE A 264 6.61 -17.15 -12.36
N THR A 265 5.39 -16.94 -12.83
CA THR A 265 4.22 -17.70 -12.36
C THR A 265 4.00 -19.00 -13.14
N ASP A 266 4.69 -19.15 -14.27
CA ASP A 266 4.59 -20.27 -15.21
C ASP A 266 3.15 -20.71 -15.41
N PRO A 267 2.32 -19.98 -16.20
CA PRO A 267 0.97 -20.39 -16.47
C PRO A 267 1.01 -21.63 -17.38
N PRO A 268 0.78 -22.84 -16.85
CA PRO A 268 0.79 -24.02 -17.69
C PRO A 268 -0.43 -24.05 -18.60
N ALA A 269 -0.32 -24.82 -19.66
CA ALA A 269 -1.47 -25.30 -20.40
C ALA A 269 -2.39 -26.18 -19.50
N ILE A 270 -1.92 -26.61 -18.33
CA ILE A 270 -2.62 -27.47 -17.36
C ILE A 270 -2.46 -26.89 -15.94
N VAL A 271 -3.56 -26.79 -15.18
CA VAL A 271 -3.70 -26.10 -13.88
C VAL A 271 -2.79 -26.60 -12.74
N HIS A 272 -2.07 -27.68 -12.91
CA HIS A 272 -1.33 -28.36 -11.84
C HIS A 272 0.19 -28.41 -12.03
N SER A 273 0.80 -27.59 -12.90
CA SER A 273 2.25 -27.60 -13.01
C SER A 273 2.92 -26.89 -11.83
N SER A 274 3.98 -27.52 -11.31
CA SER A 274 4.75 -27.10 -10.12
C SER A 274 5.89 -26.13 -10.43
N ASP A 275 5.95 -25.52 -11.62
CA ASP A 275 7.14 -24.81 -12.10
C ASP A 275 7.15 -23.30 -11.79
N SER A 276 6.15 -22.81 -11.04
CA SER A 276 6.14 -21.43 -10.55
C SER A 276 7.38 -21.14 -9.68
N LYS A 277 8.02 -20.00 -9.95
CA LYS A 277 9.20 -19.53 -9.21
C LYS A 277 8.85 -18.88 -7.86
N VAL A 278 7.58 -18.64 -7.62
CA VAL A 278 7.04 -18.02 -6.40
C VAL A 278 5.76 -18.73 -5.98
N LYS A 279 5.36 -18.58 -4.72
CA LYS A 279 4.09 -19.09 -4.22
C LYS A 279 2.91 -18.40 -4.91
N GLU A 280 2.99 -17.07 -4.99
CA GLU A 280 1.96 -16.23 -5.58
C GLU A 280 2.55 -14.90 -6.06
N LEU A 281 1.89 -14.26 -7.03
CA LEU A 281 2.21 -12.92 -7.49
C LEU A 281 0.95 -12.07 -7.50
N THR A 282 0.97 -10.97 -6.74
CA THR A 282 -0.11 -9.99 -6.69
C THR A 282 0.36 -8.64 -7.24
N ILE A 283 -0.40 -8.06 -8.13
CA ILE A 283 -0.19 -6.71 -8.62
C ILE A 283 -1.12 -5.79 -7.83
N PHE A 284 -0.55 -4.85 -7.09
CA PHE A 284 -1.32 -3.77 -6.50
C PHE A 284 -1.30 -2.60 -7.46
N THR A 285 -2.48 -2.12 -7.81
CA THR A 285 -2.62 -0.89 -8.59
C THR A 285 -3.44 0.13 -7.82
N SER A 286 -3.51 1.37 -8.32
CA SER A 286 -4.09 2.43 -7.51
C SER A 286 -4.98 3.35 -8.34
N VAL A 287 -6.24 3.47 -7.93
CA VAL A 287 -7.20 4.44 -8.45
C VAL A 287 -8.16 4.84 -7.35
N ASP A 288 -8.53 6.13 -7.28
CA ASP A 288 -9.26 6.68 -6.13
C ASP A 288 -10.73 6.96 -6.42
N THR A 289 -11.12 7.00 -7.69
CA THR A 289 -12.48 7.22 -8.19
C THR A 289 -12.54 6.84 -9.67
N TRP A 290 -13.53 7.31 -10.42
CA TRP A 290 -13.80 6.92 -11.81
C TRP A 290 -13.61 8.07 -12.80
N GLY A 291 -13.03 7.77 -13.98
CA GLY A 291 -12.98 8.64 -15.14
C GLY A 291 -12.17 9.93 -14.92
N PRO A 292 -12.61 11.08 -15.49
CA PRO A 292 -11.87 12.34 -15.42
C PRO A 292 -11.57 12.84 -14.01
N GLN A 293 -12.37 12.47 -13.02
CA GLN A 293 -12.09 12.77 -11.61
C GLN A 293 -10.86 11.98 -11.10
N ALA A 294 -10.68 10.74 -11.58
CA ALA A 294 -9.47 9.96 -11.25
C ALA A 294 -8.22 10.59 -11.89
N ASP A 295 -8.32 11.04 -13.15
CA ASP A 295 -7.24 11.72 -13.87
C ASP A 295 -6.82 13.02 -13.15
N TYR A 296 -7.77 13.79 -12.63
CA TYR A 296 -7.51 15.00 -11.86
C TYR A 296 -6.76 14.72 -10.55
N ILE A 297 -7.23 13.73 -9.78
CA ILE A 297 -6.60 13.34 -8.50
C ILE A 297 -5.18 12.81 -8.74
N ARG A 298 -5.00 12.02 -9.79
CA ARG A 298 -3.75 11.35 -10.15
C ARG A 298 -3.15 11.92 -11.44
N ASP A 299 -2.83 13.22 -11.43
CA ASP A 299 -2.25 13.91 -12.60
C ASP A 299 -1.16 13.06 -13.27
N GLY A 300 -1.37 12.76 -14.54
CA GLY A 300 -0.60 11.81 -15.34
C GLY A 300 -1.31 10.47 -15.60
N LEU A 301 -2.42 10.20 -14.93
CA LEU A 301 -3.31 9.08 -15.22
C LEU A 301 -4.12 9.40 -16.50
N GLU A 302 -4.28 8.41 -17.34
CA GLU A 302 -5.27 8.30 -18.40
C GLU A 302 -6.17 7.12 -18.04
N PHE A 303 -7.34 7.40 -17.47
CA PHE A 303 -8.20 6.39 -16.85
C PHE A 303 -8.54 5.21 -17.77
N ASN A 304 -8.89 5.49 -19.03
CA ASN A 304 -9.25 4.43 -19.97
C ASN A 304 -8.06 3.51 -20.26
N LYS A 305 -6.87 4.08 -20.49
CA LYS A 305 -5.64 3.31 -20.72
C LYS A 305 -5.26 2.48 -19.49
N PHE A 306 -5.40 3.05 -18.30
CA PHE A 306 -5.20 2.32 -17.05
C PHE A 306 -6.13 1.12 -16.94
N TRP A 307 -7.40 1.31 -17.27
CA TRP A 307 -8.42 0.25 -17.23
C TRP A 307 -8.13 -0.85 -18.26
N ASP A 308 -7.74 -0.46 -19.48
CA ASP A 308 -7.30 -1.39 -20.54
C ASP A 308 -6.06 -2.19 -20.13
N ASN A 309 -5.07 -1.57 -19.47
CA ASN A 309 -3.90 -2.25 -18.97
C ASN A 309 -4.25 -3.27 -17.87
N MET A 310 -5.19 -2.98 -16.97
CA MET A 310 -5.70 -3.97 -16.01
C MET A 310 -6.35 -5.15 -16.73
N ASN A 311 -7.25 -4.91 -17.68
CA ASN A 311 -7.90 -5.95 -18.48
C ASN A 311 -6.86 -6.80 -19.23
N LYS A 312 -5.86 -6.18 -19.83
CA LYS A 312 -4.77 -6.87 -20.53
C LYS A 312 -3.99 -7.81 -19.61
N ILE A 313 -3.69 -7.36 -18.40
CA ILE A 313 -3.00 -8.18 -17.39
C ILE A 313 -3.89 -9.32 -16.92
N LEU A 314 -5.15 -9.04 -16.57
CA LEU A 314 -6.10 -10.06 -16.12
C LEU A 314 -6.32 -11.13 -17.19
N THR A 315 -6.35 -10.76 -18.47
CA THR A 315 -6.48 -11.69 -19.59
C THR A 315 -5.21 -12.53 -19.79
N LYS A 316 -4.02 -11.89 -19.77
CA LYS A 316 -2.77 -12.54 -20.16
C LYS A 316 -2.01 -13.20 -19.00
N CYS A 317 -2.35 -12.89 -17.75
CA CYS A 317 -1.69 -13.40 -16.55
C CYS A 317 -2.70 -14.13 -15.64
N PRO A 318 -3.18 -15.34 -16.00
CA PRO A 318 -4.25 -16.03 -15.28
C PRO A 318 -3.88 -16.47 -13.86
N ARG A 319 -2.61 -16.50 -13.52
CA ARG A 319 -2.11 -16.86 -12.18
C ARG A 319 -1.79 -15.65 -11.28
N THR A 320 -2.26 -14.48 -11.68
CA THR A 320 -2.00 -13.23 -10.96
C THR A 320 -3.30 -12.62 -10.47
N SER A 321 -3.28 -12.04 -9.28
CA SER A 321 -4.38 -11.23 -8.76
C SER A 321 -4.06 -9.75 -8.85
N ILE A 322 -5.09 -8.90 -8.93
CA ILE A 322 -4.97 -7.44 -8.86
C ILE A 322 -5.67 -6.93 -7.60
N GLY A 323 -4.90 -6.25 -6.74
CA GLY A 323 -5.44 -5.47 -5.63
C GLY A 323 -5.57 -4.00 -6.05
N ILE A 324 -6.78 -3.49 -6.17
CA ILE A 324 -7.03 -2.08 -6.47
C ILE A 324 -6.99 -1.30 -5.16
N MET A 325 -5.87 -0.65 -4.88
CA MET A 325 -5.70 0.21 -3.73
C MET A 325 -6.31 1.58 -4.03
N SER A 326 -7.28 1.96 -3.25
CA SER A 326 -7.89 3.28 -3.33
C SER A 326 -7.48 4.10 -2.12
N THR A 327 -6.71 5.17 -2.35
CA THR A 327 -6.45 6.17 -1.32
C THR A 327 -7.65 7.10 -1.23
N TYR A 328 -8.68 6.59 -0.54
CA TYR A 328 -9.97 7.26 -0.47
C TYR A 328 -9.83 8.63 0.21
N ASN A 329 -10.09 9.68 -0.54
CA ASN A 329 -9.94 11.08 -0.14
C ASN A 329 -11.24 11.86 -0.41
N ALA A 330 -11.26 13.15 -0.07
CA ALA A 330 -12.44 14.00 -0.25
C ALA A 330 -13.01 13.94 -1.68
N LEU A 331 -12.13 13.90 -2.69
CA LEU A 331 -12.52 13.92 -4.11
C LEU A 331 -12.95 12.56 -4.64
N SER A 332 -12.78 11.49 -3.85
CA SER A 332 -13.20 10.14 -4.26
C SER A 332 -14.72 9.99 -4.26
N ILE A 333 -15.41 10.66 -3.34
CA ILE A 333 -16.81 10.38 -2.98
C ILE A 333 -17.76 10.45 -4.20
N PRO A 334 -17.77 11.48 -5.06
CA PRO A 334 -18.85 11.66 -6.05
C PRO A 334 -19.01 10.48 -7.01
N ASN A 335 -17.92 9.96 -7.55
CA ASN A 335 -17.93 8.90 -8.57
C ASN A 335 -17.43 7.54 -8.10
N TYR A 336 -17.20 7.34 -6.79
CA TYR A 336 -16.72 6.06 -6.28
C TYR A 336 -17.67 4.89 -6.51
N HIS A 337 -18.98 5.15 -6.53
CA HIS A 337 -20.00 4.17 -6.89
C HIS A 337 -19.79 3.56 -8.30
N LYS A 338 -19.24 4.34 -9.25
CA LYS A 338 -18.89 3.84 -10.59
C LYS A 338 -17.66 2.92 -10.53
N LEU A 339 -16.69 3.24 -9.67
CA LEU A 339 -15.53 2.36 -9.45
C LEU A 339 -15.97 1.03 -8.84
N ILE A 340 -16.85 1.07 -7.82
CA ILE A 340 -17.45 -0.15 -7.23
C ILE A 340 -18.10 -1.00 -8.33
N LYS A 341 -18.93 -0.39 -9.20
CA LYS A 341 -19.56 -1.12 -10.31
C LYS A 341 -18.53 -1.73 -11.27
N GLY A 342 -17.57 -0.94 -11.72
CA GLY A 342 -16.52 -1.41 -12.65
C GLY A 342 -15.69 -2.56 -12.07
N VAL A 343 -15.33 -2.47 -10.79
CA VAL A 343 -14.59 -3.56 -10.10
C VAL A 343 -15.46 -4.82 -9.98
N PHE A 344 -16.75 -4.67 -9.72
CA PHE A 344 -17.66 -5.82 -9.70
C PHE A 344 -17.76 -6.49 -11.08
N ASP A 345 -17.80 -5.70 -12.15
CA ASP A 345 -17.79 -6.23 -13.51
C ASP A 345 -16.49 -6.99 -13.81
N LEU A 346 -15.33 -6.50 -13.37
CA LEU A 346 -14.06 -7.24 -13.45
C LEU A 346 -14.08 -8.54 -12.63
N LYS A 347 -14.65 -8.53 -11.41
CA LYS A 347 -14.80 -9.75 -10.60
C LYS A 347 -15.61 -10.82 -11.33
N LYS A 348 -16.68 -10.43 -12.02
CA LYS A 348 -17.52 -11.36 -12.83
C LYS A 348 -16.79 -11.86 -14.07
N GLU A 349 -16.16 -10.96 -14.80
CA GLU A 349 -15.51 -11.28 -16.08
C GLU A 349 -14.31 -12.21 -15.91
N TYR A 350 -13.50 -11.95 -14.89
CA TYR A 350 -12.24 -12.68 -14.67
C TYR A 350 -12.30 -13.70 -13.54
N GLY A 351 -13.35 -13.73 -12.72
CA GLY A 351 -13.57 -14.76 -11.73
C GLY A 351 -13.93 -16.09 -12.39
N HIS A 352 -13.06 -17.08 -12.30
CA HIS A 352 -13.32 -18.41 -12.83
C HIS A 352 -12.60 -19.48 -12.00
N PRO A 353 -13.24 -20.64 -11.76
CA PRO A 353 -12.64 -21.73 -10.99
C PRO A 353 -11.32 -22.25 -11.55
N SER A 354 -11.11 -22.16 -12.86
CA SER A 354 -9.85 -22.56 -13.49
C SER A 354 -8.69 -21.57 -13.27
N ARG A 355 -8.97 -20.38 -12.71
CA ARG A 355 -7.89 -19.46 -12.32
C ARG A 355 -7.29 -19.88 -10.99
N ALA A 356 -6.01 -19.59 -10.79
CA ALA A 356 -5.33 -19.82 -9.52
C ALA A 356 -6.03 -19.09 -8.35
N TRP A 357 -6.76 -18.02 -8.66
CA TRP A 357 -7.56 -17.23 -7.73
C TRP A 357 -9.00 -17.10 -8.23
N THR A 358 -9.95 -17.60 -7.47
CA THR A 358 -11.39 -17.48 -7.77
C THR A 358 -11.85 -16.02 -7.74
N THR A 359 -11.18 -15.16 -6.98
CA THR A 359 -11.42 -13.70 -6.91
C THR A 359 -10.16 -12.95 -7.33
N PRO A 360 -9.88 -12.81 -8.64
CA PRO A 360 -8.64 -12.22 -9.13
C PRO A 360 -8.54 -10.72 -8.92
N VAL A 361 -9.63 -10.04 -8.55
CA VAL A 361 -9.68 -8.59 -8.31
C VAL A 361 -10.24 -8.30 -6.93
N VAL A 362 -9.53 -7.51 -6.16
CA VAL A 362 -9.93 -7.04 -4.82
C VAL A 362 -9.88 -5.52 -4.79
N LEU A 363 -10.92 -4.87 -4.25
CA LEU A 363 -10.94 -3.44 -3.99
C LEU A 363 -10.50 -3.17 -2.55
N ASP A 364 -9.40 -2.44 -2.39
CA ASP A 364 -8.83 -2.10 -1.08
C ASP A 364 -8.93 -0.59 -0.79
N PRO A 365 -10.08 -0.07 -0.32
CA PRO A 365 -10.22 1.32 0.07
C PRO A 365 -9.55 1.57 1.43
N SER A 366 -8.60 2.50 1.43
CA SER A 366 -7.97 3.00 2.66
C SER A 366 -8.12 4.51 2.70
N TYR A 367 -8.62 5.07 3.80
CA TYR A 367 -8.80 6.51 3.90
C TYR A 367 -7.45 7.25 3.95
N LEU A 368 -7.38 8.36 3.21
CA LEU A 368 -6.23 9.26 3.23
C LEU A 368 -6.08 9.88 4.62
N ARG A 369 -4.91 9.72 5.25
CA ARG A 369 -4.62 10.30 6.57
C ARG A 369 -3.85 11.62 6.48
N TYR A 370 -3.12 11.83 5.40
CA TYR A 370 -2.30 13.01 5.17
C TYR A 370 -2.05 13.19 3.67
N PRO A 371 -2.09 14.44 3.15
CA PRO A 371 -2.29 15.72 3.85
C PRO A 371 -3.72 15.92 4.33
N LEU A 372 -3.89 16.58 5.50
CA LEU A 372 -5.19 16.72 6.18
C LEU A 372 -6.24 17.45 5.34
N HIS A 373 -5.83 18.41 4.54
CA HIS A 373 -6.71 19.21 3.69
C HIS A 373 -7.32 18.43 2.50
N GLN A 374 -6.93 17.19 2.27
CA GLN A 374 -7.53 16.32 1.24
C GLN A 374 -8.30 15.13 1.82
N THR A 375 -8.34 15.00 3.14
CA THR A 375 -9.07 13.92 3.80
C THR A 375 -10.58 14.12 3.70
N VAL A 376 -11.37 13.05 3.82
CA VAL A 376 -12.85 13.15 3.81
C VAL A 376 -13.38 14.05 4.92
N GLN A 377 -12.62 14.24 6.00
CA GLN A 377 -13.01 15.04 7.16
C GLN A 377 -13.14 16.54 6.89
N VAL A 378 -12.58 17.05 5.80
CA VAL A 378 -12.74 18.49 5.43
C VAL A 378 -14.14 18.80 4.93
N LEU A 379 -14.84 17.79 4.40
CA LEU A 379 -16.17 17.95 3.81
C LEU A 379 -17.26 18.10 4.87
N PRO A 380 -18.43 18.66 4.48
CA PRO A 380 -19.64 18.61 5.32
C PRO A 380 -20.07 17.18 5.62
N LEU A 381 -20.59 16.93 6.83
CA LEU A 381 -20.90 15.57 7.33
C LEU A 381 -21.93 14.79 6.49
N HIS A 382 -22.82 15.46 5.76
CA HIS A 382 -23.79 14.77 4.91
C HIS A 382 -23.14 13.91 3.80
N TRP A 383 -21.87 14.17 3.45
CA TRP A 383 -21.14 13.33 2.51
C TRP A 383 -20.82 11.94 3.09
N ALA A 384 -20.84 11.77 4.42
CA ALA A 384 -20.68 10.47 5.04
C ALA A 384 -21.82 9.50 4.70
N ASP A 385 -23.03 10.02 4.50
CA ASP A 385 -24.19 9.21 4.10
C ASP A 385 -24.00 8.63 2.68
N GLN A 386 -23.34 9.38 1.79
CA GLN A 386 -23.01 8.86 0.45
C GLN A 386 -21.97 7.73 0.52
N ILE A 387 -21.01 7.79 1.45
CA ILE A 387 -20.06 6.70 1.67
C ILE A 387 -20.80 5.46 2.20
N ASP A 388 -21.77 5.63 3.11
CA ASP A 388 -22.58 4.52 3.61
C ASP A 388 -23.42 3.88 2.49
N GLU A 389 -24.00 4.68 1.59
CA GLU A 389 -24.74 4.17 0.43
C GLU A 389 -23.83 3.40 -0.54
N GLN A 390 -22.57 3.84 -0.72
CA GLN A 390 -21.58 3.10 -1.49
C GLN A 390 -21.24 1.74 -0.84
N ALA A 391 -21.10 1.68 0.49
CA ALA A 391 -20.89 0.44 1.20
C ALA A 391 -22.10 -0.50 1.12
N LYS A 392 -23.33 0.04 1.20
CA LYS A 392 -24.58 -0.72 0.99
C LYS A 392 -24.68 -1.25 -0.44
N MET A 393 -24.37 -0.41 -1.43
CA MET A 393 -24.33 -0.80 -2.84
C MET A 393 -23.36 -1.97 -3.04
N ALA A 394 -22.12 -1.86 -2.56
CA ALA A 394 -21.13 -2.94 -2.65
C ALA A 394 -21.66 -4.24 -2.01
N LYS A 395 -22.30 -4.15 -0.83
CA LYS A 395 -22.91 -5.30 -0.16
C LYS A 395 -24.04 -5.96 -0.94
N SER A 396 -24.82 -5.19 -1.71
CA SER A 396 -25.92 -5.71 -2.52
C SER A 396 -25.47 -6.32 -3.85
N MET A 397 -24.20 -6.12 -4.24
CA MET A 397 -23.64 -6.68 -5.47
C MET A 397 -23.15 -8.08 -5.22
N GLU A 398 -24.00 -9.05 -5.54
CA GLU A 398 -23.67 -10.45 -5.49
C GLU A 398 -24.19 -11.14 -6.75
N GLN A 399 -23.40 -12.01 -7.31
CA GLN A 399 -23.83 -12.91 -8.36
C GLN A 399 -23.28 -14.30 -8.06
N ILE A 400 -24.18 -15.25 -7.87
CA ILE A 400 -23.85 -16.66 -7.64
C ILE A 400 -23.90 -17.36 -9.00
N PHE A 401 -22.83 -18.05 -9.35
CA PHE A 401 -22.78 -18.94 -10.49
C PHE A 401 -22.71 -20.39 -10.02
N HIS A 402 -23.60 -21.18 -10.51
CA HIS A 402 -23.53 -22.64 -10.37
C HIS A 402 -22.69 -23.19 -11.52
N HIS A 403 -21.48 -23.66 -11.20
CA HIS A 403 -20.66 -24.37 -12.17
C HIS A 403 -20.97 -25.86 -12.08
N GLY A 404 -21.93 -26.32 -12.90
CA GLY A 404 -22.02 -27.72 -13.24
C GLY A 404 -20.88 -28.07 -14.18
N ASN A 405 -20.06 -29.07 -13.85
CA ASN A 405 -19.14 -29.63 -14.83
C ASN A 405 -19.81 -30.79 -15.57
N PRO A 406 -20.26 -30.59 -16.81
CA PRO A 406 -20.94 -31.65 -17.57
C PRO A 406 -20.00 -32.81 -17.96
N GLU A 407 -18.69 -32.71 -17.78
CA GLU A 407 -17.68 -33.70 -18.18
C GLU A 407 -16.80 -34.23 -17.04
N ALA A 408 -17.19 -33.99 -15.77
CA ALA A 408 -16.39 -34.50 -14.65
C ALA A 408 -16.51 -36.04 -14.52
N GLU A 409 -15.60 -36.76 -15.10
CA GLU A 409 -15.41 -38.24 -14.93
C GLU A 409 -15.06 -38.63 -13.49
N TYR A 410 -14.76 -37.67 -12.61
CA TYR A 410 -14.40 -37.92 -11.22
C TYR A 410 -15.15 -36.94 -10.31
N GLY A 411 -16.40 -37.22 -9.95
CA GLY A 411 -17.06 -36.80 -8.72
C GLY A 411 -16.88 -35.35 -8.24
N ALA A 412 -16.55 -34.42 -9.13
CA ALA A 412 -16.48 -32.99 -8.77
C ALA A 412 -17.90 -32.53 -8.46
N LYS A 413 -18.16 -32.21 -7.20
CA LYS A 413 -19.41 -31.63 -6.76
C LYS A 413 -19.64 -30.33 -7.50
N ASP A 414 -20.89 -30.05 -7.85
CA ASP A 414 -21.31 -28.70 -8.21
C ASP A 414 -20.82 -27.75 -7.13
N TYR A 415 -20.11 -26.71 -7.53
CA TYR A 415 -19.70 -25.68 -6.59
C TYR A 415 -20.23 -24.34 -7.03
N GLU A 416 -20.62 -23.56 -6.03
CA GLU A 416 -21.07 -22.20 -6.19
C GLU A 416 -19.87 -21.28 -6.07
N VAL A 417 -19.72 -20.34 -7.00
CA VAL A 417 -18.77 -19.24 -6.91
C VAL A 417 -19.55 -17.95 -6.75
N SER A 418 -19.38 -17.30 -5.62
CA SER A 418 -19.92 -15.97 -5.38
C SER A 418 -18.92 -14.90 -5.81
N TYR A 419 -19.32 -14.04 -6.72
CA TYR A 419 -18.60 -12.85 -7.13
C TYR A 419 -19.16 -11.65 -6.37
N ALA A 420 -18.85 -11.57 -5.10
CA ALA A 420 -19.30 -10.52 -4.20
C ALA A 420 -18.14 -9.68 -3.70
N TYR A 421 -18.45 -8.54 -3.10
CA TYR A 421 -17.52 -7.84 -2.23
C TYR A 421 -17.43 -8.57 -0.89
N THR A 422 -16.22 -8.78 -0.41
CA THR A 422 -15.99 -9.44 0.89
C THR A 422 -16.35 -8.50 2.05
N ASP A 423 -16.65 -9.07 3.21
CA ASP A 423 -16.89 -8.29 4.44
C ASP A 423 -15.71 -7.38 4.80
N ILE A 424 -14.49 -7.75 4.42
CA ILE A 424 -13.29 -6.92 4.61
C ILE A 424 -13.36 -5.67 3.73
N GLU A 425 -13.68 -5.81 2.45
CA GLU A 425 -13.81 -4.69 1.51
C GLU A 425 -14.91 -3.72 1.98
N ILE A 426 -16.08 -4.25 2.33
CA ILE A 426 -17.24 -3.48 2.83
C ILE A 426 -16.92 -2.82 4.18
N GLY A 427 -16.29 -3.55 5.09
CA GLY A 427 -15.88 -3.05 6.40
C GLY A 427 -14.87 -1.90 6.30
N LYS A 428 -13.99 -1.93 5.28
CA LYS A 428 -13.07 -0.81 5.01
C LYS A 428 -13.82 0.45 4.58
N MET A 429 -14.83 0.34 3.72
CA MET A 429 -15.67 1.48 3.32
C MET A 429 -16.40 2.09 4.53
N ARG A 430 -17.00 1.27 5.39
CA ARG A 430 -17.68 1.73 6.61
C ARG A 430 -16.74 2.48 7.55
N ARG A 431 -15.52 1.99 7.75
CA ARG A 431 -14.52 2.69 8.56
C ARG A 431 -14.16 4.08 8.03
N ILE A 432 -14.27 4.32 6.71
CA ILE A 432 -14.07 5.66 6.12
C ILE A 432 -15.19 6.60 6.57
N SER A 433 -16.44 6.13 6.52
CA SER A 433 -17.60 6.87 6.98
C SER A 433 -17.55 7.17 8.47
N ASP A 434 -17.21 6.17 9.30
CA ASP A 434 -17.02 6.34 10.74
C ASP A 434 -15.93 7.38 11.04
N TRP A 435 -14.79 7.30 10.35
CA TRP A 435 -13.70 8.26 10.51
C TRP A 435 -14.09 9.67 10.07
N MET A 436 -14.90 9.81 9.02
CA MET A 436 -15.41 11.11 8.60
C MET A 436 -16.30 11.76 9.66
N ARG A 437 -17.06 10.94 10.43
CA ARG A 437 -17.92 11.40 11.52
C ARG A 437 -17.19 11.65 12.84
N ALA A 438 -15.92 11.26 12.94
CA ALA A 438 -15.13 11.52 14.13
C ALA A 438 -15.01 13.04 14.39
N GLU A 439 -15.14 13.44 15.65
CA GLU A 439 -15.09 14.84 16.06
C GLU A 439 -13.78 15.49 15.64
N GLN A 440 -13.88 16.69 15.10
CA GLN A 440 -12.77 17.53 14.67
C GLN A 440 -12.71 18.81 15.48
N ASP A 441 -11.51 19.24 15.83
CA ASP A 441 -11.27 20.55 16.37
C ASP A 441 -11.64 21.62 15.30
N PRO A 442 -12.54 22.58 15.62
CA PRO A 442 -13.04 23.55 14.65
C PRO A 442 -11.95 24.41 13.99
N ASP A 443 -10.92 24.80 14.74
CA ASP A 443 -9.83 25.64 14.21
C ASP A 443 -8.95 24.85 13.23
N THR A 444 -8.67 23.61 13.58
CA THR A 444 -7.97 22.66 12.69
C THR A 444 -8.77 22.41 11.43
N LEU A 445 -10.07 22.19 11.54
CA LEU A 445 -10.97 21.98 10.39
C LEU A 445 -11.00 23.21 9.47
N ASN A 446 -11.12 24.42 10.02
CA ASN A 446 -11.10 25.66 9.23
C ASN A 446 -9.76 25.87 8.53
N ARG A 447 -8.64 25.61 9.20
CA ARG A 447 -7.30 25.64 8.57
C ARG A 447 -7.17 24.63 7.43
N ASN A 448 -7.68 23.43 7.61
CA ASN A 448 -7.66 22.40 6.57
C ASN A 448 -8.56 22.78 5.38
N ARG A 449 -9.71 23.41 5.60
CA ARG A 449 -10.59 23.94 4.55
C ARG A 449 -9.93 25.10 3.79
N ALA A 450 -9.25 26.00 4.48
CA ALA A 450 -8.45 27.06 3.84
C ALA A 450 -7.35 26.45 2.96
N ASN A 451 -6.62 25.44 3.48
CA ASN A 451 -5.59 24.74 2.74
C ASN A 451 -6.15 23.95 1.54
N PHE A 452 -7.36 23.40 1.63
CA PHE A 452 -8.05 22.77 0.51
C PHE A 452 -8.18 23.75 -0.67
N TYR A 453 -8.72 24.94 -0.44
CA TYR A 453 -8.84 25.96 -1.48
C TYR A 453 -7.47 26.41 -2.00
N ARG A 454 -6.54 26.73 -1.10
CA ARG A 454 -5.17 27.18 -1.48
C ARG A 454 -4.46 26.16 -2.34
N PHE A 455 -4.58 24.88 -1.99
CA PHE A 455 -3.96 23.79 -2.73
C PHE A 455 -4.60 23.64 -4.12
N PHE A 456 -5.92 23.44 -4.21
CA PHE A 456 -6.55 23.15 -5.48
C PHE A 456 -6.59 24.34 -6.44
N SER A 457 -6.67 25.57 -5.94
CA SER A 457 -6.49 26.77 -6.75
C SER A 457 -5.07 26.86 -7.36
N ALA A 458 -4.04 26.56 -6.57
CA ALA A 458 -2.66 26.51 -7.07
C ALA A 458 -2.44 25.31 -8.02
N HIS A 459 -3.05 24.17 -7.74
CA HIS A 459 -3.02 22.98 -8.57
C HIS A 459 -3.56 23.28 -9.98
N ASP A 460 -4.74 23.87 -10.09
CA ASP A 460 -5.34 24.24 -11.36
C ASP A 460 -4.44 25.18 -12.16
N LYS A 461 -3.94 26.24 -11.50
CA LYS A 461 -3.03 27.19 -12.13
C LYS A 461 -1.73 26.55 -12.64
N ARG A 462 -1.16 25.60 -11.89
CA ARG A 462 0.12 24.94 -12.25
C ARG A 462 -0.05 23.89 -13.33
N ARG A 463 -1.18 23.21 -13.37
CA ARG A 463 -1.44 22.02 -14.20
C ARG A 463 -2.39 22.27 -15.36
N GLY A 464 -3.01 23.46 -15.41
CA GLY A 464 -3.99 23.79 -16.45
C GLY A 464 -5.29 23.01 -16.33
N THR A 465 -5.66 22.62 -15.11
CA THR A 465 -6.91 21.93 -14.77
C THR A 465 -7.97 22.90 -14.29
N ASP A 466 -9.19 22.42 -14.09
CA ASP A 466 -10.33 23.19 -13.59
C ASP A 466 -11.08 22.34 -12.57
N PHE A 467 -10.96 22.70 -11.29
CA PHE A 467 -11.57 21.98 -10.18
C PHE A 467 -13.09 21.95 -10.30
N ILE A 468 -13.73 23.09 -10.54
CA ILE A 468 -15.19 23.20 -10.57
C ILE A 468 -15.78 22.44 -11.76
N LYS A 469 -15.13 22.52 -12.92
CA LYS A 469 -15.54 21.75 -14.09
C LYS A 469 -15.44 20.24 -13.85
N THR A 470 -14.43 19.79 -13.11
CA THR A 470 -14.18 18.37 -12.83
C THR A 470 -15.05 17.84 -11.69
N PHE A 471 -15.29 18.67 -10.69
CA PHE A 471 -16.06 18.35 -9.47
C PHE A 471 -17.17 19.38 -9.22
N PRO A 472 -18.17 19.49 -10.12
CA PRO A 472 -19.26 20.47 -9.95
C PRO A 472 -20.03 20.24 -8.65
N GLU A 473 -20.03 19.02 -8.09
CA GLU A 473 -20.67 18.67 -6.83
C GLU A 473 -20.09 19.43 -5.64
N PHE A 474 -18.83 19.88 -5.75
CA PHE A 474 -18.12 20.60 -4.70
C PHE A 474 -18.07 22.12 -4.88
N GLU A 475 -18.74 22.70 -5.89
CA GLU A 475 -18.66 24.14 -6.17
C GLU A 475 -18.96 25.01 -4.93
N ASN A 476 -20.09 24.77 -4.27
CA ASN A 476 -20.47 25.52 -3.06
C ASN A 476 -19.46 25.31 -1.92
N PHE A 477 -18.94 24.12 -1.75
CA PHE A 477 -17.94 23.80 -0.74
C PHE A 477 -16.61 24.51 -1.04
N TYR A 478 -16.18 24.50 -2.29
CA TYR A 478 -14.95 25.13 -2.74
C TYR A 478 -14.95 26.63 -2.47
N TYR A 479 -16.04 27.34 -2.77
CA TYR A 479 -16.17 28.77 -2.48
C TYR A 479 -16.28 29.08 -1.00
N LYS A 480 -16.92 28.23 -0.20
CA LYS A 480 -16.87 28.35 1.27
C LYS A 480 -15.44 28.21 1.81
N CYS A 481 -14.66 27.28 1.25
CA CYS A 481 -13.24 27.13 1.61
C CYS A 481 -12.42 28.37 1.21
N LYS A 482 -12.75 29.00 0.08
CA LYS A 482 -12.18 30.29 -0.33
C LYS A 482 -12.45 31.39 0.71
N ASP A 483 -13.73 31.56 1.10
CA ASP A 483 -14.10 32.58 2.09
C ASP A 483 -13.41 32.38 3.45
N ILE A 484 -13.19 31.13 3.85
CA ILE A 484 -12.40 30.80 5.05
C ILE A 484 -10.92 31.16 4.82
N SER A 485 -10.38 30.84 3.66
CA SER A 485 -8.98 31.13 3.31
C SER A 485 -8.68 32.63 3.27
N ASP A 486 -9.65 33.44 2.80
CA ASP A 486 -9.49 34.89 2.70
C ASP A 486 -9.54 35.60 4.08
N LYS A 487 -10.00 34.91 5.14
CA LYS A 487 -10.09 35.38 6.51
C LYS A 487 -8.91 34.94 7.41
N LEU A 488 -8.13 33.93 6.97
CA LEU A 488 -6.98 33.37 7.67
C LEU A 488 -5.65 33.80 7.03
#